data_a534ffd2d3781d55f8725b07e464203c
#
_entry.id   a534ffd2d3781d55f8725b07e464203c
#
_cell.length_a   1.000
_cell.length_b   1.000
_cell.length_c   1.000
_cell.angle_alpha   90.00
_cell.angle_beta   90.00
_cell.angle_gamma   90.00
#
_symmetry.space_group_name_H-M   'P 1'
#
loop_
_entity.id
_entity.type
_entity.pdbx_description
1 polymer ?
#
loop_
_entity_poly.entity_id
_entity_poly.type
_entity_poly.pdbx_seq_one_letter_code
_entity_poly.pdbx_strand_id
1 'polypeptide(L)'
;MNRLFSSLLYKLLPGRCVICKGHSHRQIDLCQDCENELPTSPSPCMQCGMTNLTISTQNRVCGACIAHKPSFDRTFCAFTYISPVNLLIKEFKNGHNLVFGKVMSQVLAKKYKATLVNRPAPHLLLPVPLHKNRLKLRGFNQAAEIAQVVGDACDIKTNTRACSRSKDTADQKSLPAHLRKDNVAQVFRLNRNFNGYRIAIVDDVITTGSTVTALAELLRQKGASSIEVIALARTPRR
;
A
#
# COMPACT_ATOMS: atom_id res chain seq x y z
N MET A 1 18.15 -11.87 -15.49
CA MET A 1 17.47 -13.07 -16.03
C MET A 1 16.55 -12.59 -17.16
N ASN A 2 16.82 -13.02 -18.42
CA ASN A 2 16.30 -12.40 -19.64
C ASN A 2 14.77 -12.43 -19.73
N ARG A 3 14.14 -11.27 -20.01
CA ARG A 3 12.68 -11.13 -20.28
C ARG A 3 12.16 -12.07 -21.40
N LEU A 4 13.01 -12.41 -22.37
CA LEU A 4 12.69 -13.36 -23.45
C LEU A 4 12.53 -14.79 -22.94
N PHE A 5 13.37 -15.22 -21.99
CA PHE A 5 13.31 -16.57 -21.41
C PHE A 5 12.04 -16.78 -20.56
N SER A 6 11.63 -15.77 -19.80
CA SER A 6 10.39 -15.83 -19.03
C SER A 6 9.15 -15.86 -19.93
N SER A 7 9.15 -15.13 -21.04
CA SER A 7 8.03 -15.14 -22.01
C SER A 7 7.85 -16.51 -22.70
N LEU A 8 8.94 -17.20 -23.00
CA LEU A 8 8.90 -18.54 -23.60
C LEU A 8 8.42 -19.59 -22.59
N LEU A 9 8.88 -19.49 -21.33
CA LEU A 9 8.42 -20.37 -20.24
C LEU A 9 6.91 -20.25 -19.97
N TYR A 10 6.35 -19.03 -20.01
CA TYR A 10 4.91 -18.83 -19.83
C TYR A 10 4.06 -19.37 -20.99
N LYS A 11 4.63 -19.48 -22.19
CA LYS A 11 3.95 -20.14 -23.32
C LYS A 11 3.91 -21.66 -23.18
N LEU A 12 4.93 -22.25 -22.57
CA LEU A 12 5.05 -23.70 -22.35
C LEU A 12 4.38 -24.16 -21.05
N LEU A 13 4.42 -23.32 -20.02
CA LEU A 13 3.84 -23.57 -18.68
C LEU A 13 2.97 -22.37 -18.31
N PRO A 14 1.73 -22.29 -18.81
CA PRO A 14 0.85 -21.17 -18.51
C PRO A 14 0.57 -21.13 -17.00
N GLY A 15 0.72 -19.93 -16.40
CA GLY A 15 0.42 -19.71 -15.00
C GLY A 15 -1.03 -20.06 -14.66
N ARG A 16 -1.29 -20.43 -13.41
CA ARG A 16 -2.64 -20.69 -12.93
C ARG A 16 -3.17 -19.49 -12.14
N CYS A 17 -4.40 -19.13 -12.42
CA CYS A 17 -5.08 -18.08 -11.68
C CYS A 17 -5.20 -18.43 -10.19
N VAL A 18 -4.72 -17.56 -9.31
CA VAL A 18 -4.76 -17.77 -7.85
C VAL A 18 -6.19 -17.81 -7.29
N ILE A 19 -7.17 -17.26 -8.02
CA ILE A 19 -8.58 -17.20 -7.62
C ILE A 19 -9.35 -18.42 -8.15
N CYS A 20 -9.53 -18.53 -9.48
CA CYS A 20 -10.36 -19.58 -10.09
C CYS A 20 -9.61 -20.88 -10.41
N LYS A 21 -8.28 -20.92 -10.23
CA LYS A 21 -7.39 -22.06 -10.52
C LYS A 21 -7.28 -22.44 -12.01
N GLY A 22 -8.01 -21.78 -12.90
CA GLY A 22 -7.89 -21.91 -14.34
C GLY A 22 -6.56 -21.35 -14.88
N HIS A 23 -6.31 -21.50 -16.19
CA HIS A 23 -5.15 -20.89 -16.80
C HIS A 23 -5.23 -19.37 -16.78
N SER A 24 -4.14 -18.70 -16.42
CA SER A 24 -4.12 -17.23 -16.39
C SER A 24 -3.98 -16.62 -17.79
N HIS A 25 -3.33 -17.35 -18.74
CA HIS A 25 -2.97 -16.88 -20.08
C HIS A 25 -2.17 -15.56 -20.10
N ARG A 26 -1.53 -15.23 -19.00
CA ARG A 26 -0.81 -13.96 -18.77
C ARG A 26 0.47 -14.20 -17.97
N GLN A 27 1.39 -13.22 -17.97
CA GLN A 27 2.61 -13.25 -17.15
C GLN A 27 2.35 -13.00 -15.63
N ILE A 28 1.10 -12.97 -15.23
CA ILE A 28 0.64 -12.86 -13.85
C ILE A 28 -0.29 -14.03 -13.56
N ASP A 29 -0.18 -14.63 -12.39
CA ASP A 29 -1.02 -15.75 -11.93
C ASP A 29 -2.45 -15.28 -11.55
N LEU A 30 -3.07 -14.51 -12.43
CA LEU A 30 -4.43 -13.97 -12.32
C LEU A 30 -5.02 -13.81 -13.72
N CYS A 31 -6.12 -14.51 -14.03
CA CYS A 31 -6.79 -14.34 -15.31
C CYS A 31 -7.49 -12.97 -15.41
N GLN A 32 -7.82 -12.55 -16.62
CA GLN A 32 -8.41 -11.23 -16.86
C GLN A 32 -9.78 -11.09 -16.19
N ASP A 33 -10.61 -12.14 -16.24
CA ASP A 33 -11.95 -12.13 -15.66
C ASP A 33 -11.89 -11.94 -14.14
N CYS A 34 -11.06 -12.74 -13.45
CA CYS A 34 -10.86 -12.57 -12.02
C CYS A 34 -10.26 -11.21 -11.65
N GLU A 35 -9.36 -10.63 -12.48
CA GLU A 35 -8.85 -9.26 -12.23
C GLU A 35 -9.97 -8.23 -12.34
N ASN A 36 -10.87 -8.38 -13.32
CA ASN A 36 -11.99 -7.45 -13.56
C ASN A 36 -13.05 -7.50 -12.44
N GLU A 37 -13.24 -8.67 -11.83
CA GLU A 37 -14.17 -8.88 -10.72
C GLU A 37 -13.64 -8.41 -9.36
N LEU A 38 -12.33 -8.10 -9.25
CA LEU A 38 -11.80 -7.60 -7.99
C LEU A 38 -12.41 -6.23 -7.64
N PRO A 39 -12.95 -6.09 -6.41
CA PRO A 39 -13.63 -4.88 -5.99
C PRO A 39 -12.69 -3.66 -5.99
N THR A 40 -13.05 -2.67 -6.76
CA THR A 40 -12.35 -1.38 -6.85
C THR A 40 -13.30 -0.26 -6.47
N SER A 41 -12.77 0.92 -6.17
CA SER A 41 -13.59 2.12 -6.00
C SER A 41 -13.58 2.94 -7.29
N PRO A 42 -14.73 3.25 -7.88
CA PRO A 42 -14.80 4.06 -9.10
C PRO A 42 -14.41 5.53 -8.86
N SER A 43 -14.67 6.05 -7.65
CA SER A 43 -14.42 7.44 -7.30
C SER A 43 -13.94 7.58 -5.84
N PRO A 44 -12.70 7.17 -5.54
CA PRO A 44 -12.16 7.31 -4.19
C PRO A 44 -11.82 8.78 -3.90
N CYS A 45 -11.88 9.18 -2.63
CA CYS A 45 -11.30 10.44 -2.19
C CYS A 45 -9.80 10.49 -2.55
N MET A 46 -9.39 11.49 -3.32
CA MET A 46 -8.00 11.60 -3.76
C MET A 46 -7.01 11.69 -2.59
N GLN A 47 -7.43 12.27 -1.48
CA GLN A 47 -6.56 12.47 -0.33
C GLN A 47 -6.48 11.23 0.56
N CYS A 48 -7.58 10.66 1.03
CA CYS A 48 -7.55 9.54 1.99
C CYS A 48 -7.89 8.17 1.39
N GLY A 49 -8.22 8.10 0.09
CA GLY A 49 -8.59 6.86 -0.59
C GLY A 49 -9.94 6.27 -0.16
N MET A 50 -10.70 6.96 0.71
CA MET A 50 -11.98 6.47 1.21
C MET A 50 -12.99 6.37 0.08
N THR A 51 -13.79 5.31 0.11
CA THR A 51 -14.84 4.99 -0.87
C THR A 51 -16.22 5.26 -0.27
N ASN A 52 -17.26 5.26 -1.09
CA ASN A 52 -18.67 5.41 -0.69
C ASN A 52 -18.97 6.71 0.08
N LEU A 53 -18.39 7.81 -0.37
CA LEU A 53 -18.62 9.13 0.20
C LEU A 53 -19.24 10.05 -0.84
N THR A 54 -20.04 11.01 -0.37
CA THR A 54 -20.38 12.18 -1.16
C THR A 54 -19.09 12.98 -1.38
N ILE A 55 -18.56 12.90 -2.58
CA ILE A 55 -17.32 13.59 -2.96
C ILE A 55 -17.71 14.83 -3.73
N SER A 56 -17.15 15.97 -3.35
CA SER A 56 -17.26 17.18 -4.16
C SER A 56 -16.75 16.91 -5.57
N THR A 57 -17.58 17.16 -6.56
CA THR A 57 -17.24 16.99 -7.98
C THR A 57 -16.08 17.88 -8.40
N GLN A 58 -15.91 19.03 -7.76
CA GLN A 58 -14.84 19.99 -8.07
C GLN A 58 -13.46 19.54 -7.58
N ASN A 59 -13.35 18.96 -6.38
CA ASN A 59 -12.05 18.68 -5.76
C ASN A 59 -11.73 17.19 -5.55
N ARG A 60 -12.68 16.29 -5.80
CA ARG A 60 -12.54 14.84 -5.56
C ARG A 60 -12.02 14.50 -4.14
N VAL A 61 -12.29 15.36 -3.16
CA VAL A 61 -11.90 15.24 -1.76
C VAL A 61 -13.15 15.13 -0.89
N CYS A 62 -13.15 14.23 0.08
CA CYS A 62 -14.29 14.03 0.99
C CYS A 62 -14.36 15.11 2.08
N GLY A 63 -15.55 15.33 2.63
CA GLY A 63 -15.78 16.34 3.67
C GLY A 63 -14.86 16.20 4.90
N ALA A 64 -14.56 14.97 5.32
CA ALA A 64 -13.64 14.73 6.43
C ALA A 64 -12.21 15.24 6.13
N CYS A 65 -11.72 15.10 4.89
CA CYS A 65 -10.41 15.61 4.48
C CYS A 65 -10.42 17.12 4.22
N ILE A 66 -11.57 17.70 3.92
CA ILE A 66 -11.72 19.16 3.85
C ILE A 66 -11.64 19.74 5.27
N ALA A 67 -12.37 19.15 6.22
CA ALA A 67 -12.39 19.61 7.61
C ALA A 67 -11.03 19.35 8.34
N HIS A 68 -10.42 18.20 8.10
CA HIS A 68 -9.18 17.78 8.73
C HIS A 68 -8.23 17.19 7.70
N LYS A 69 -7.40 18.05 7.11
CA LYS A 69 -6.43 17.65 6.10
C LYS A 69 -5.37 16.73 6.71
N PRO A 70 -5.23 15.47 6.23
CA PRO A 70 -4.15 14.59 6.68
C PRO A 70 -2.78 15.11 6.22
N SER A 71 -1.71 14.66 6.88
CA SER A 71 -0.32 15.09 6.63
C SER A 71 0.27 14.55 5.32
N PHE A 72 -0.47 13.75 4.57
CA PHE A 72 -0.13 13.30 3.22
C PHE A 72 -1.04 13.93 2.16
N ASP A 73 -0.54 14.02 0.93
CA ASP A 73 -1.19 14.79 -0.14
C ASP A 73 -2.20 13.97 -0.93
N ARG A 74 -1.96 12.65 -1.06
CA ARG A 74 -2.84 11.73 -1.80
C ARG A 74 -2.70 10.30 -1.36
N THR A 75 -3.70 9.50 -1.73
CA THR A 75 -3.71 8.06 -1.51
C THR A 75 -4.09 7.33 -2.80
N PHE A 76 -3.37 6.27 -3.11
CA PHE A 76 -3.70 5.33 -4.17
C PHE A 76 -3.91 3.93 -3.58
N CYS A 77 -5.09 3.35 -3.78
CA CYS A 77 -5.39 1.97 -3.44
C CYS A 77 -5.92 1.27 -4.69
N ALA A 78 -5.40 0.07 -4.97
CA ALA A 78 -5.85 -0.71 -6.13
C ALA A 78 -7.25 -1.28 -5.94
N PHE A 79 -7.62 -1.59 -4.69
CA PHE A 79 -8.82 -2.34 -4.36
C PHE A 79 -9.58 -1.77 -3.16
N THR A 80 -10.85 -2.17 -3.04
CA THR A 80 -11.65 -2.03 -1.82
C THR A 80 -11.44 -3.28 -0.95
N TYR A 81 -11.25 -3.11 0.38
CA TYR A 81 -11.00 -4.20 1.31
C TYR A 81 -12.29 -4.94 1.70
N ILE A 82 -12.88 -5.63 0.73
CA ILE A 82 -14.03 -6.53 0.88
C ILE A 82 -13.70 -7.87 0.18
N SER A 83 -14.61 -8.87 0.28
CA SER A 83 -14.41 -10.15 -0.42
C SER A 83 -14.32 -9.95 -1.94
N PRO A 84 -13.43 -10.68 -2.64
CA PRO A 84 -12.44 -11.66 -2.15
C PRO A 84 -11.09 -11.03 -1.73
N VAL A 85 -10.87 -9.73 -1.92
CA VAL A 85 -9.59 -9.03 -1.65
C VAL A 85 -9.14 -9.19 -0.19
N ASN A 86 -10.06 -9.09 0.76
CA ASN A 86 -9.76 -9.27 2.17
C ASN A 86 -9.23 -10.68 2.50
N LEU A 87 -9.74 -11.72 1.83
CA LEU A 87 -9.28 -13.09 1.98
C LEU A 87 -7.87 -13.26 1.40
N LEU A 88 -7.62 -12.75 0.18
CA LEU A 88 -6.32 -12.81 -0.46
C LEU A 88 -5.23 -12.11 0.39
N ILE A 89 -5.55 -10.93 0.93
CA ILE A 89 -4.61 -10.19 1.80
C ILE A 89 -4.42 -10.93 3.15
N LYS A 90 -5.46 -11.58 3.69
CA LYS A 90 -5.33 -12.40 4.91
C LYS A 90 -4.41 -13.59 4.68
N GLU A 91 -4.55 -14.30 3.58
CA GLU A 91 -3.66 -15.40 3.19
C GLU A 91 -2.22 -14.91 2.99
N PHE A 92 -2.01 -13.77 2.34
CA PHE A 92 -0.70 -13.15 2.23
C PHE A 92 -0.09 -12.83 3.61
N LYS A 93 -0.90 -12.33 4.56
CA LYS A 93 -0.43 -11.94 5.91
C LYS A 93 -0.11 -13.12 6.82
N ASN A 94 -0.98 -14.11 6.85
CA ASN A 94 -1.02 -15.15 7.88
C ASN A 94 -0.73 -16.54 7.32
N GLY A 95 -1.07 -16.80 6.07
CA GLY A 95 -0.86 -18.07 5.39
C GLY A 95 0.54 -18.22 4.79
N HIS A 96 1.43 -17.22 4.96
CA HIS A 96 2.75 -17.17 4.34
C HIS A 96 2.73 -17.36 2.80
N ASN A 97 1.59 -17.11 2.18
CA ASN A 97 1.41 -17.31 0.75
C ASN A 97 1.88 -16.05 -0.03
N LEU A 98 3.17 -15.99 -0.29
CA LEU A 98 3.79 -14.89 -1.01
C LEU A 98 3.26 -14.73 -2.44
N VAL A 99 2.68 -15.78 -3.03
CA VAL A 99 2.10 -15.73 -4.39
C VAL A 99 0.92 -14.75 -4.44
N PHE A 100 0.02 -14.79 -3.45
CA PHE A 100 -1.07 -13.81 -3.37
C PHE A 100 -0.57 -12.38 -3.25
N GLY A 101 0.44 -12.18 -2.39
CA GLY A 101 1.09 -10.87 -2.23
C GLY A 101 1.71 -10.38 -3.53
N LYS A 102 2.44 -11.24 -4.24
CA LYS A 102 3.07 -10.92 -5.54
C LYS A 102 2.03 -10.53 -6.58
N VAL A 103 0.99 -11.35 -6.77
CA VAL A 103 -0.08 -11.12 -7.74
C VAL A 103 -0.80 -9.79 -7.46
N MET A 104 -1.23 -9.57 -6.22
CA MET A 104 -1.90 -8.33 -5.83
C MET A 104 -1.01 -7.10 -6.02
N SER A 105 0.28 -7.23 -5.72
CA SER A 105 1.26 -6.14 -5.91
C SER A 105 1.54 -5.85 -7.38
N GLN A 106 1.53 -6.84 -8.26
CA GLN A 106 1.66 -6.65 -9.70
C GLN A 106 0.46 -5.89 -10.28
N VAL A 107 -0.76 -6.20 -9.85
CA VAL A 107 -1.96 -5.45 -10.24
C VAL A 107 -1.90 -4.01 -9.71
N LEU A 108 -1.52 -3.84 -8.43
CA LEU A 108 -1.29 -2.51 -7.85
C LEU A 108 -0.27 -1.72 -8.67
N ALA A 109 0.87 -2.31 -8.96
CA ALA A 109 1.95 -1.66 -9.71
C ALA A 109 1.50 -1.23 -11.12
N LYS A 110 0.80 -2.10 -11.85
CA LYS A 110 0.23 -1.81 -13.17
C LYS A 110 -0.71 -0.59 -13.11
N LYS A 111 -1.67 -0.61 -12.17
CA LYS A 111 -2.63 0.48 -11.99
C LYS A 111 -1.96 1.78 -11.51
N TYR A 112 -1.01 1.68 -10.58
CA TYR A 112 -0.28 2.84 -10.06
C TYR A 112 0.60 3.49 -11.13
N LYS A 113 1.33 2.69 -11.91
CA LYS A 113 2.17 3.18 -13.02
C LYS A 113 1.39 4.04 -14.00
N ALA A 114 0.14 3.66 -14.31
CA ALA A 114 -0.73 4.45 -15.18
C ALA A 114 -1.04 5.84 -14.60
N THR A 115 -1.00 6.02 -13.28
CA THR A 115 -1.22 7.34 -12.64
C THR A 115 0.00 8.26 -12.73
N LEU A 116 1.18 7.74 -13.08
CA LEU A 116 2.43 8.50 -13.13
C LEU A 116 2.66 9.21 -14.46
N VAL A 117 1.85 8.95 -15.49
CA VAL A 117 2.03 9.50 -16.85
C VAL A 117 2.05 11.04 -16.86
N ASN A 118 1.20 11.68 -16.05
CA ASN A 118 0.99 13.13 -16.05
C ASN A 118 1.41 13.79 -14.73
N ARG A 119 2.30 13.16 -13.96
CA ARG A 119 2.79 13.72 -12.70
C ARG A 119 4.18 13.19 -12.34
N PRO A 120 4.96 13.96 -11.59
CA PRO A 120 6.27 13.48 -11.15
C PRO A 120 6.12 12.26 -10.23
N ALA A 121 6.92 11.23 -10.51
CA ALA A 121 7.02 10.05 -9.65
C ALA A 121 7.65 10.41 -8.29
N PRO A 122 7.36 9.66 -7.23
CA PRO A 122 8.11 9.74 -5.97
C PRO A 122 9.60 9.44 -6.20
N HIS A 123 10.45 10.07 -5.42
CA HIS A 123 11.87 9.74 -5.42
C HIS A 123 12.16 8.43 -4.68
N LEU A 124 11.23 8.04 -3.77
CA LEU A 124 11.45 6.92 -2.86
C LEU A 124 10.14 6.28 -2.43
N LEU A 125 10.10 4.93 -2.44
CA LEU A 125 9.09 4.14 -1.75
C LEU A 125 9.59 3.81 -0.35
N LEU A 126 8.76 4.13 0.66
CA LEU A 126 9.04 3.87 2.07
C LEU A 126 7.97 2.92 2.62
N PRO A 127 8.26 1.62 2.74
CA PRO A 127 7.31 0.68 3.32
C PRO A 127 7.12 0.94 4.82
N VAL A 128 5.87 0.84 5.29
CA VAL A 128 5.54 0.90 6.71
C VAL A 128 6.28 -0.23 7.42
N PRO A 129 7.15 0.06 8.42
CA PRO A 129 7.89 -0.98 9.10
C PRO A 129 7.01 -1.76 10.07
N LEU A 130 7.23 -3.06 10.16
CA LEU A 130 6.68 -3.90 11.21
C LEU A 130 7.50 -3.78 12.50
N HIS A 131 6.84 -3.97 13.64
CA HIS A 131 7.54 -4.18 14.90
C HIS A 131 8.35 -5.50 14.86
N LYS A 132 9.50 -5.57 15.54
CA LYS A 132 10.39 -6.73 15.53
C LYS A 132 9.68 -8.05 15.87
N ASN A 133 8.77 -8.05 16.84
CA ASN A 133 8.01 -9.24 17.24
C ASN A 133 7.11 -9.74 16.12
N ARG A 134 6.42 -8.82 15.42
CA ARG A 134 5.58 -9.19 14.27
C ARG A 134 6.40 -9.66 13.07
N LEU A 135 7.57 -9.06 12.87
CA LEU A 135 8.48 -9.50 11.81
C LEU A 135 9.00 -10.91 12.09
N LYS A 136 9.36 -11.23 13.34
CA LYS A 136 9.77 -12.59 13.74
C LYS A 136 8.63 -13.61 13.55
N LEU A 137 7.40 -13.23 13.92
CA LEU A 137 6.23 -14.11 13.78
C LEU A 137 5.85 -14.37 12.32
N ARG A 138 5.95 -13.35 11.45
CA ARG A 138 5.54 -13.43 10.04
C ARG A 138 6.64 -13.81 9.08
N GLY A 139 7.91 -13.69 9.49
CA GLY A 139 9.07 -13.95 8.66
C GLY A 139 9.39 -12.85 7.63
N PHE A 140 8.43 -11.98 7.29
CA PHE A 140 8.59 -10.92 6.29
C PHE A 140 7.71 -9.70 6.58
N ASN A 141 8.01 -8.57 5.92
CA ASN A 141 7.21 -7.36 5.96
C ASN A 141 6.40 -7.21 4.67
N GLN A 142 5.09 -7.34 4.75
CA GLN A 142 4.16 -7.23 3.61
C GLN A 142 4.33 -5.93 2.84
N ALA A 143 4.43 -4.81 3.55
CA ALA A 143 4.62 -3.51 2.93
C ALA A 143 5.95 -3.42 2.16
N ALA A 144 7.01 -4.11 2.63
CA ALA A 144 8.30 -4.17 1.94
C ALA A 144 8.20 -4.99 0.65
N GLU A 145 7.53 -6.15 0.67
CA GLU A 145 7.30 -6.97 -0.51
C GLU A 145 6.49 -6.20 -1.58
N ILE A 146 5.43 -5.52 -1.15
CA ILE A 146 4.61 -4.68 -2.04
C ILE A 146 5.47 -3.55 -2.63
N ALA A 147 6.24 -2.85 -1.79
CA ALA A 147 7.09 -1.74 -2.22
C ALA A 147 8.15 -2.18 -3.24
N GLN A 148 8.74 -3.36 -3.06
CA GLN A 148 9.71 -3.90 -4.01
C GLN A 148 9.07 -4.13 -5.39
N VAL A 149 7.92 -4.82 -5.46
CA VAL A 149 7.22 -5.09 -6.73
C VAL A 149 6.80 -3.78 -7.42
N VAL A 150 6.28 -2.80 -6.66
CA VAL A 150 5.88 -1.50 -7.21
C VAL A 150 7.11 -0.71 -7.68
N GLY A 151 8.19 -0.73 -6.89
CA GLY A 151 9.45 -0.05 -7.21
C GLY A 151 10.05 -0.56 -8.50
N ASP A 152 10.18 -1.87 -8.66
CA ASP A 152 10.72 -2.52 -9.85
C ASP A 152 9.87 -2.23 -11.11
N ALA A 153 8.53 -2.21 -10.96
CA ALA A 153 7.64 -1.95 -12.09
C ALA A 153 7.60 -0.49 -12.52
N CYS A 154 7.80 0.44 -11.58
CA CYS A 154 7.70 1.89 -11.80
C CYS A 154 9.07 2.60 -11.89
N ASP A 155 10.17 1.88 -11.73
CA ASP A 155 11.55 2.41 -11.66
C ASP A 155 11.72 3.44 -10.53
N ILE A 156 11.20 3.09 -9.34
CA ILE A 156 11.28 3.93 -8.15
C ILE A 156 12.08 3.19 -7.07
N LYS A 157 13.07 3.85 -6.48
CA LYS A 157 13.89 3.27 -5.41
C LYS A 157 13.05 2.91 -4.18
N THR A 158 13.29 1.73 -3.61
CA THR A 158 12.69 1.29 -2.35
C THR A 158 13.71 1.35 -1.23
N ASN A 159 13.33 1.91 -0.07
CA ASN A 159 14.21 1.93 1.11
C ASN A 159 13.49 1.35 2.34
N THR A 160 13.81 0.11 2.67
CA THR A 160 13.24 -0.62 3.80
C THR A 160 13.91 -0.30 5.14
N ARG A 161 15.05 0.42 5.12
CA ARG A 161 15.87 0.72 6.30
C ARG A 161 15.74 2.15 6.81
N ALA A 162 15.15 3.05 6.02
CA ALA A 162 15.07 4.47 6.38
C ALA A 162 14.10 4.76 7.54
N CYS A 163 13.17 3.84 7.81
CA CYS A 163 12.22 3.92 8.90
C CYS A 163 12.24 2.64 9.74
N SER A 164 12.18 2.77 11.04
CA SER A 164 12.00 1.66 11.99
C SER A 164 10.81 1.90 12.91
N ARG A 165 10.21 0.82 13.43
CA ARG A 165 9.12 0.87 14.40
C ARG A 165 9.63 0.43 15.75
N SER A 166 9.57 1.34 16.74
CA SER A 166 10.14 1.15 18.08
C SER A 166 9.18 0.51 19.08
N LYS A 167 7.85 0.63 18.88
CA LYS A 167 6.83 0.11 19.82
C LYS A 167 5.84 -0.81 19.10
N ASP A 168 5.45 -1.89 19.78
CA ASP A 168 4.32 -2.74 19.35
C ASP A 168 3.02 -2.12 19.83
N THR A 169 2.23 -1.56 18.92
CA THR A 169 0.95 -0.90 19.25
C THR A 169 -0.18 -1.90 19.55
N ALA A 170 0.09 -3.21 19.55
CA ALA A 170 -0.91 -4.21 19.96
C ALA A 170 -1.25 -4.12 21.44
N ASP A 171 -0.28 -3.72 22.30
CA ASP A 171 -0.46 -3.60 23.73
C ASP A 171 -1.20 -2.31 24.17
N GLN A 172 -1.50 -1.39 23.24
CA GLN A 172 -2.10 -0.09 23.55
C GLN A 172 -3.62 -0.03 23.36
N LYS A 173 -4.30 -1.17 23.18
CA LYS A 173 -5.78 -1.19 23.08
C LYS A 173 -6.47 -0.75 24.37
N SER A 174 -5.76 -0.73 25.49
CA SER A 174 -6.24 -0.35 26.83
C SER A 174 -6.05 1.13 27.18
N LEU A 175 -5.39 1.94 26.36
CA LEU A 175 -5.12 3.34 26.68
C LEU A 175 -6.24 4.29 26.23
N PRO A 176 -6.58 5.32 27.05
CA PRO A 176 -7.54 6.38 26.70
C PRO A 176 -7.16 7.13 25.41
N ALA A 177 -8.18 7.61 24.67
CA ALA A 177 -8.02 8.22 23.35
C ALA A 177 -7.08 9.46 23.29
N HIS A 178 -7.00 10.25 24.37
CA HIS A 178 -6.15 11.44 24.46
C HIS A 178 -4.65 11.08 24.57
N LEU A 179 -4.31 9.96 25.23
CA LEU A 179 -2.92 9.49 25.34
C LEU A 179 -2.42 8.80 24.05
N ARG A 180 -3.33 8.49 23.10
CA ARG A 180 -2.95 7.86 21.82
C ARG A 180 -2.28 8.84 20.85
N LYS A 181 -2.61 10.15 20.90
CA LYS A 181 -2.02 11.15 20.01
C LYS A 181 -0.53 11.36 20.27
N ASP A 182 -0.13 11.49 21.53
CA ASP A 182 1.27 11.73 21.91
C ASP A 182 2.14 10.46 21.74
N ASN A 183 1.54 9.27 21.85
CA ASN A 183 2.24 8.01 21.66
C ASN A 183 2.49 7.64 20.19
N VAL A 184 1.73 8.19 19.24
CA VAL A 184 1.86 7.85 17.82
C VAL A 184 3.16 8.42 17.21
N ALA A 185 3.58 9.61 17.64
CA ALA A 185 4.85 10.23 17.23
C ALA A 185 6.09 9.43 17.68
N GLN A 186 5.96 8.61 18.75
CA GLN A 186 7.05 7.77 19.27
C GLN A 186 7.12 6.36 18.65
N VAL A 187 6.17 6.01 17.78
CA VAL A 187 6.10 4.67 17.17
C VAL A 187 7.15 4.47 16.08
N PHE A 188 7.45 5.52 15.33
CA PHE A 188 8.38 5.46 14.21
C PHE A 188 9.64 6.29 14.47
N ARG A 189 10.76 5.82 13.92
CA ARG A 189 12.03 6.57 13.89
C ARG A 189 12.55 6.60 12.46
N LEU A 190 12.90 7.79 11.98
CA LEU A 190 13.59 7.99 10.70
C LEU A 190 15.08 8.17 10.98
N ASN A 191 15.92 7.50 10.19
CA ASN A 191 17.39 7.53 10.36
C ASN A 191 18.09 8.62 9.53
N ARG A 192 17.32 9.42 8.77
CA ARG A 192 17.83 10.52 7.92
C ARG A 192 16.80 11.60 7.72
N ASN A 193 17.24 12.76 7.23
CA ASN A 193 16.36 13.81 6.73
C ASN A 193 15.91 13.50 5.28
N PHE A 194 14.81 14.13 4.87
CA PHE A 194 14.18 13.94 3.56
C PHE A 194 13.89 15.28 2.87
N ASN A 195 14.76 16.29 3.10
CA ASN A 195 14.59 17.64 2.55
C ASN A 195 14.38 17.61 1.03
N GLY A 196 13.23 18.11 0.58
CA GLY A 196 12.85 18.17 -0.83
C GLY A 196 12.42 16.83 -1.46
N TYR A 197 12.42 15.73 -0.70
CA TYR A 197 12.01 14.44 -1.26
C TYR A 197 10.49 14.33 -1.45
N ARG A 198 10.08 13.77 -2.59
CA ARG A 198 8.75 13.22 -2.81
C ARG A 198 8.78 11.75 -2.37
N ILE A 199 7.96 11.38 -1.40
CA ILE A 199 7.96 10.05 -0.79
C ILE A 199 6.60 9.39 -0.97
N ALA A 200 6.59 8.11 -1.35
CA ALA A 200 5.41 7.28 -1.26
C ALA A 200 5.53 6.31 -0.08
N ILE A 201 4.66 6.44 0.90
CA ILE A 201 4.49 5.46 1.98
C ILE A 201 3.73 4.27 1.40
N VAL A 202 4.26 3.05 1.60
CA VAL A 202 3.63 1.82 1.12
C VAL A 202 3.12 1.00 2.31
N ASP A 203 1.85 0.57 2.24
CA ASP A 203 1.23 -0.32 3.23
C ASP A 203 0.40 -1.40 2.52
N ASP A 204 -0.04 -2.42 3.24
CA ASP A 204 -0.91 -3.46 2.68
C ASP A 204 -2.39 -3.03 2.68
N VAL A 205 -2.92 -2.54 3.80
CA VAL A 205 -4.31 -2.10 3.96
C VAL A 205 -4.41 -0.83 4.78
N ILE A 206 -5.06 0.17 4.25
CA ILE A 206 -5.41 1.37 5.01
C ILE A 206 -6.77 1.17 5.64
N THR A 207 -6.82 1.09 6.98
CA THR A 207 -8.07 0.99 7.75
C THR A 207 -8.54 2.37 8.22
N THR A 208 -8.09 2.86 9.35
CA THR A 208 -8.34 4.23 9.84
C THR A 208 -7.41 5.26 9.18
N GLY A 209 -6.26 4.83 8.71
CA GLY A 209 -5.20 5.67 8.22
C GLY A 209 -4.25 6.20 9.29
N SER A 210 -4.46 5.88 10.57
CA SER A 210 -3.64 6.40 11.68
C SER A 210 -2.15 6.09 11.54
N THR A 211 -1.80 4.90 11.09
CA THR A 211 -0.41 4.48 10.86
C THR A 211 0.29 5.35 9.81
N VAL A 212 -0.35 5.51 8.65
CA VAL A 212 0.22 6.29 7.54
C VAL A 212 0.23 7.78 7.84
N THR A 213 -0.76 8.29 8.59
CA THR A 213 -0.79 9.69 9.06
C THR A 213 0.39 9.97 9.99
N ALA A 214 0.63 9.13 10.98
CA ALA A 214 1.75 9.29 11.91
C ALA A 214 3.12 9.29 11.20
N LEU A 215 3.30 8.38 10.25
CA LEU A 215 4.53 8.32 9.47
C LEU A 215 4.66 9.55 8.56
N ALA A 216 3.55 10.02 7.97
CA ALA A 216 3.54 11.21 7.14
C ALA A 216 3.89 12.48 7.94
N GLU A 217 3.35 12.64 9.15
CA GLU A 217 3.70 13.74 10.04
C GLU A 217 5.20 13.78 10.32
N LEU A 218 5.79 12.63 10.67
CA LEU A 218 7.22 12.53 10.93
C LEU A 218 8.06 12.85 9.66
N LEU A 219 7.64 12.40 8.48
CA LEU A 219 8.31 12.70 7.22
C LEU A 219 8.24 14.19 6.87
N ARG A 220 7.09 14.86 7.14
CA ARG A 220 6.97 16.33 6.99
C ARG A 220 7.94 17.07 7.91
N GLN A 221 8.02 16.68 9.16
CA GLN A 221 8.99 17.25 10.12
C GLN A 221 10.45 17.05 9.67
N LYS A 222 10.72 15.99 8.90
CA LYS A 222 12.04 15.69 8.31
C LYS A 222 12.24 16.26 6.91
N GLY A 223 11.38 17.20 6.48
CA GLY A 223 11.56 18.01 5.27
C GLY A 223 11.02 17.41 3.98
N ALA A 224 10.21 16.35 4.02
CA ALA A 224 9.61 15.80 2.81
C ALA A 224 8.68 16.83 2.14
N SER A 225 8.92 17.07 0.82
CA SER A 225 8.18 18.07 0.03
C SER A 225 6.80 17.56 -0.39
N SER A 226 6.67 16.28 -0.69
CA SER A 226 5.40 15.64 -1.03
C SER A 226 5.35 14.24 -0.46
N ILE A 227 4.16 13.86 0.03
CA ILE A 227 3.92 12.53 0.61
C ILE A 227 2.66 11.95 -0.01
N GLU A 228 2.78 10.81 -0.63
CA GLU A 228 1.62 10.01 -1.05
C GLU A 228 1.60 8.67 -0.31
N VAL A 229 0.44 8.03 -0.30
CA VAL A 229 0.24 6.70 0.29
C VAL A 229 -0.20 5.74 -0.78
N ILE A 230 0.44 4.57 -0.84
CA ILE A 230 0.13 3.48 -1.77
C ILE A 230 -0.22 2.24 -0.95
N ALA A 231 -1.36 1.60 -1.24
CA ALA A 231 -1.73 0.36 -0.57
C ALA A 231 -2.47 -0.59 -1.51
N LEU A 232 -2.47 -1.89 -1.18
CA LEU A 232 -3.29 -2.86 -1.92
C LEU A 232 -4.77 -2.48 -1.82
N ALA A 233 -5.25 -2.22 -0.60
CA ALA A 233 -6.68 -1.98 -0.40
C ALA A 233 -7.00 -0.90 0.64
N ARG A 234 -8.17 -0.30 0.49
CA ARG A 234 -8.78 0.63 1.44
C ARG A 234 -10.03 0.01 2.05
N THR A 235 -10.13 0.01 3.39
CA THR A 235 -11.37 -0.39 4.06
C THR A 235 -12.47 0.63 3.79
N PRO A 236 -13.66 0.23 3.31
CA PRO A 236 -14.78 1.15 3.11
C PRO A 236 -15.26 1.70 4.45
N ARG A 237 -15.92 2.85 4.43
CA ARG A 237 -16.62 3.39 5.62
C ARG A 237 -17.84 2.50 5.89
N ARG A 238 -18.01 2.10 7.14
CA ARG A 238 -19.25 1.46 7.61
C ARG A 238 -20.37 2.47 7.72
#